data_51ba5930d419643420a640c11deeef2a
#
_entry.id   51ba5930d419643420a640c11deeef2a
#
_cell.length_a   1.000
_cell.length_b   1.000
_cell.length_c   1.000
_cell.angle_alpha   90.00
_cell.angle_beta   90.00
_cell.angle_gamma   90.00
#
_symmetry.space_group_name_H-M   'P 1'
#
loop_
_entity.id
_entity.type
_entity.pdbx_description
1 polymer ?
#
loop_
_entity_poly.entity_id
_entity_poly.type
_entity_poly.pdbx_seq_one_letter_code
_entity_poly.pdbx_strand_id
1 'polypeptide(L)'
;MPAIVTDQFRILNANNFVESVESTQNSYYVFIGLPNPAGTPDPDVRVGYGRSSGWNDTSKTPKPIDSFSRVSHTGDTMMYGKRISSANIRRIIRRIDWAAGKRYEMYRDDYSTEEGSQSPITSSSRLYNANYYVMNSDFKVYLCISNGSTGSNPKGNISQDEPTFTDLEPSRAGTSGDGYIWKYLYTVSPSDILKFDSTEYITVPNNWSTSNDAGIKGIRENGDSTLNNNQIKHIYIDNAGGSYSDGLGQEVDIVGDGEGGKARVDIVGGVIQDVQVSSGGKGYSYGLVDLGALQNSAHPSNQRAKLIPIIPPSLGHGNDLYKELGTDRVLIYARFDDSTKDFPSDTKFAQVGIVKNPTKVGTNDTYTEPTFSSLKAMMFETVSTVXXXC
;
A
#
# COMPACT_ATOMS: atom_id res chain seq x y z
N MET A 1 -22.96 2.55 19.29
CA MET A 1 -22.40 3.00 18.00
C MET A 1 -21.16 2.16 17.71
N PRO A 2 -21.08 1.49 16.59
CA PRO A 2 -19.89 0.69 16.32
C PRO A 2 -18.66 1.59 16.16
N ALA A 3 -17.52 1.08 16.59
CA ALA A 3 -16.26 1.81 16.45
C ALA A 3 -15.84 1.88 14.98
N ILE A 4 -15.33 3.02 14.59
CA ILE A 4 -14.81 3.22 13.24
C ILE A 4 -13.28 3.11 13.29
N VAL A 5 -12.74 2.19 12.53
CA VAL A 5 -11.30 2.00 12.44
C VAL A 5 -10.82 2.66 11.14
N THR A 6 -10.05 3.73 11.27
CA THR A 6 -9.59 4.50 10.11
C THR A 6 -8.45 3.77 9.40
N ASP A 7 -8.23 4.13 8.14
CA ASP A 7 -7.10 3.60 7.37
C ASP A 7 -5.76 3.94 8.02
N GLN A 8 -5.64 5.16 8.54
CA GLN A 8 -4.39 5.58 9.19
C GLN A 8 -4.11 4.72 10.43
N PHE A 9 -5.14 4.37 11.18
CA PHE A 9 -4.98 3.51 12.36
C PHE A 9 -4.55 2.10 11.95
N ARG A 10 -5.13 1.56 10.88
CA ARG A 10 -4.72 0.24 10.38
C ARG A 10 -3.28 0.22 9.91
N ILE A 11 -2.87 1.26 9.18
CA ILE A 11 -1.48 1.39 8.71
C ILE A 11 -0.53 1.48 9.91
N LEU A 12 -0.91 2.28 10.92
CA LEU A 12 -0.10 2.41 12.13
C LEU A 12 0.04 1.07 12.85
N ASN A 13 -1.06 0.31 12.96
CA ASN A 13 -1.02 -0.99 13.61
C ASN A 13 -0.12 -1.97 12.86
N ALA A 14 -0.18 -1.97 11.52
CA ALA A 14 0.69 -2.83 10.72
C ALA A 14 2.16 -2.44 10.92
N ASN A 15 2.45 -1.16 10.95
CA ASN A 15 3.81 -0.66 11.19
C ASN A 15 4.31 -1.08 12.57
N ASN A 16 3.49 -0.88 13.59
CA ASN A 16 3.84 -1.23 14.97
C ASN A 16 4.10 -2.73 15.10
N PHE A 17 3.29 -3.56 14.41
CA PHE A 17 3.48 -5.00 14.46
C PHE A 17 4.81 -5.40 13.83
N VAL A 18 5.12 -4.86 12.65
CA VAL A 18 6.40 -5.18 11.99
C VAL A 18 7.58 -4.75 12.88
N GLU A 19 7.53 -3.54 13.42
CA GLU A 19 8.58 -3.05 14.30
C GLU A 19 8.73 -3.91 15.56
N SER A 20 7.60 -4.37 16.10
CA SER A 20 7.62 -5.23 17.28
C SER A 20 8.28 -6.58 16.98
N VAL A 21 8.02 -7.15 15.80
CA VAL A 21 8.68 -8.42 15.39
C VAL A 21 10.18 -8.22 15.15
N GLU A 22 10.54 -7.06 14.59
CA GLU A 22 11.95 -6.75 14.31
C GLU A 22 12.77 -6.45 15.57
N SER A 23 12.09 -6.07 16.65
CA SER A 23 12.75 -5.70 17.89
C SER A 23 13.42 -6.93 18.53
N THR A 24 14.68 -6.77 18.95
CA THR A 24 15.39 -7.83 19.67
C THR A 24 14.83 -8.08 21.06
N GLN A 25 14.00 -7.19 21.56
CA GLN A 25 13.37 -7.35 22.87
C GLN A 25 12.21 -8.34 22.86
N ASN A 26 11.73 -8.72 21.67
CA ASN A 26 10.56 -9.57 21.54
C ASN A 26 10.90 -10.90 20.90
N SER A 27 10.11 -11.90 21.24
CA SER A 27 10.21 -13.24 20.67
C SER A 27 8.83 -13.61 20.14
N TYR A 28 8.69 -13.74 18.83
CA TYR A 28 7.42 -14.05 18.18
C TYR A 28 7.51 -15.43 17.53
N TYR A 29 6.43 -16.18 17.65
CA TYR A 29 6.30 -17.50 17.03
C TYR A 29 5.03 -17.55 16.20
N VAL A 30 5.13 -18.10 15.00
CA VAL A 30 3.98 -18.61 14.26
C VAL A 30 3.81 -20.07 14.69
N PHE A 31 2.59 -20.48 14.98
CA PHE A 31 2.30 -21.85 15.32
C PHE A 31 1.20 -22.43 14.47
N ILE A 32 1.19 -23.76 14.37
CA ILE A 32 0.10 -24.51 13.77
C ILE A 32 -0.51 -25.40 14.83
N GLY A 33 -1.79 -25.68 14.70
CA GLY A 33 -2.50 -26.46 15.71
C GLY A 33 -3.73 -27.17 15.16
N LEU A 34 -4.39 -27.88 16.05
CA LEU A 34 -5.61 -28.61 15.74
C LEU A 34 -6.80 -27.66 15.67
N PRO A 35 -7.87 -28.05 14.96
CA PRO A 35 -9.06 -27.20 14.88
C PRO A 35 -9.83 -27.16 16.20
N ASN A 36 -10.72 -26.20 16.32
CA ASN A 36 -11.64 -26.14 17.44
C ASN A 36 -12.52 -27.39 17.47
N PRO A 37 -12.92 -27.84 18.67
CA PRO A 37 -13.78 -29.03 18.78
C PRO A 37 -15.12 -28.84 18.09
N ALA A 38 -15.72 -29.95 17.69
CA ALA A 38 -17.08 -29.98 17.16
C ALA A 38 -18.06 -29.45 18.22
N GLY A 39 -19.12 -28.84 17.75
CA GLY A 39 -20.14 -28.33 18.65
C GLY A 39 -19.86 -26.94 19.19
N THR A 40 -18.75 -26.32 18.82
CA THR A 40 -18.51 -24.93 19.19
C THR A 40 -19.61 -24.06 18.58
N PRO A 41 -20.16 -23.12 19.35
CA PRO A 41 -21.31 -22.34 18.86
C PRO A 41 -21.00 -21.32 17.78
N ASP A 42 -19.73 -21.07 17.51
CA ASP A 42 -19.33 -20.09 16.52
C ASP A 42 -19.69 -20.59 15.11
N PRO A 43 -20.55 -19.88 14.39
CA PRO A 43 -20.93 -20.31 13.05
C PRO A 43 -19.80 -20.24 12.05
N ASP A 44 -18.74 -19.52 12.34
CA ASP A 44 -17.58 -19.44 11.45
C ASP A 44 -16.61 -20.58 11.65
N VAL A 45 -16.80 -21.39 12.69
CA VAL A 45 -16.01 -22.61 12.87
C VAL A 45 -16.56 -23.67 11.92
N ARG A 46 -15.90 -23.84 10.81
CA ARG A 46 -16.40 -24.69 9.74
C ARG A 46 -16.05 -26.16 9.91
N VAL A 47 -14.94 -26.41 10.54
CA VAL A 47 -14.43 -27.74 10.71
C VAL A 47 -13.96 -27.91 12.15
N GLY A 48 -14.34 -28.97 12.78
CA GLY A 48 -13.90 -29.32 14.11
C GLY A 48 -13.86 -30.81 14.29
N TYR A 49 -13.44 -31.25 15.45
CA TYR A 49 -13.43 -32.67 15.77
C TYR A 49 -14.84 -33.23 15.67
N GLY A 50 -14.97 -34.39 15.10
CA GLY A 50 -16.25 -35.09 15.00
C GLY A 50 -17.16 -34.65 13.89
N ARG A 51 -16.75 -33.74 13.05
CA ARG A 51 -17.55 -33.38 11.87
C ARG A 51 -17.49 -34.56 10.87
N SER A 52 -18.60 -34.75 10.16
CA SER A 52 -18.67 -35.84 9.20
C SER A 52 -17.64 -35.71 8.07
N SER A 53 -17.29 -34.48 7.72
CA SER A 53 -16.30 -34.22 6.69
C SER A 53 -14.84 -34.36 7.19
N GLY A 54 -14.68 -34.48 8.51
CA GLY A 54 -13.35 -34.54 9.10
C GLY A 54 -12.69 -33.18 9.25
N TRP A 55 -11.79 -33.11 10.20
CA TRP A 55 -11.09 -31.86 10.51
C TRP A 55 -10.07 -31.49 9.42
N ASN A 56 -9.62 -32.48 8.65
CA ASN A 56 -8.61 -32.28 7.60
C ASN A 56 -9.22 -32.13 6.21
N ASP A 57 -10.51 -31.85 6.12
CA ASP A 57 -11.17 -31.63 4.84
C ASP A 57 -10.75 -30.24 4.31
N THR A 58 -9.88 -30.24 3.30
CA THR A 58 -9.31 -29.01 2.76
C THR A 58 -10.37 -28.12 2.08
N SER A 59 -11.50 -28.71 1.69
CA SER A 59 -12.59 -27.91 1.11
C SER A 59 -13.31 -27.06 2.17
N LYS A 60 -13.04 -27.32 3.43
CA LYS A 60 -13.71 -26.68 4.55
C LYS A 60 -12.70 -26.20 5.61
N THR A 61 -11.57 -25.72 5.14
CA THR A 61 -10.55 -25.18 6.02
C THR A 61 -11.17 -24.13 6.94
N PRO A 62 -10.98 -24.24 8.24
CA PRO A 62 -11.56 -23.27 9.17
C PRO A 62 -10.92 -21.90 9.01
N LYS A 63 -11.73 -20.88 9.19
CA LYS A 63 -11.22 -19.51 9.26
C LYS A 63 -10.53 -19.31 10.61
N PRO A 64 -9.43 -18.59 10.66
CA PRO A 64 -8.85 -18.19 11.93
C PRO A 64 -9.86 -17.37 12.73
N ILE A 65 -9.90 -17.61 14.02
CA ILE A 65 -10.83 -16.91 14.93
C ILE A 65 -10.02 -15.94 15.77
N ASP A 66 -10.32 -14.65 15.63
CA ASP A 66 -9.71 -13.62 16.44
C ASP A 66 -10.58 -13.36 17.65
N SER A 67 -10.48 -14.26 18.62
CA SER A 67 -11.34 -14.21 19.80
C SER A 67 -10.57 -14.73 21.02
N PHE A 68 -10.62 -13.95 22.09
CA PHE A 68 -10.02 -14.34 23.35
C PHE A 68 -10.80 -15.44 24.06
N SER A 69 -12.03 -15.69 23.67
CA SER A 69 -12.83 -16.72 24.32
C SER A 69 -12.30 -18.13 24.10
N ARG A 70 -11.36 -18.29 23.16
CA ARG A 70 -10.81 -19.60 22.83
C ARG A 70 -9.30 -19.70 23.07
N VAL A 71 -8.75 -18.78 23.84
CA VAL A 71 -7.30 -18.74 24.07
C VAL A 71 -6.81 -20.05 24.73
N SER A 72 -7.55 -20.55 25.72
CA SER A 72 -7.16 -21.80 26.39
C SER A 72 -7.14 -22.98 25.42
N HIS A 73 -8.18 -23.10 24.60
CA HIS A 73 -8.26 -24.18 23.63
C HIS A 73 -7.11 -24.06 22.60
N THR A 74 -6.84 -22.85 22.16
CA THR A 74 -5.76 -22.60 21.20
C THR A 74 -4.41 -23.05 21.80
N GLY A 75 -4.16 -22.71 23.06
CA GLY A 75 -2.95 -23.14 23.76
C GLY A 75 -2.85 -24.66 23.88
N ASP A 76 -3.97 -25.29 24.26
CA ASP A 76 -4.00 -26.75 24.45
C ASP A 76 -3.80 -27.53 23.16
N THR A 77 -4.20 -26.96 22.02
CA THR A 77 -4.12 -27.65 20.74
C THR A 77 -2.96 -27.20 19.85
N MET A 78 -2.11 -26.35 20.36
CA MET A 78 -0.90 -25.90 19.67
C MET A 78 0.03 -27.08 19.47
N MET A 79 0.48 -27.31 18.24
CA MET A 79 1.30 -28.48 17.91
C MET A 79 2.77 -28.12 17.71
N TYR A 80 3.04 -27.21 16.80
CA TYR A 80 4.38 -26.82 16.42
C TYR A 80 4.44 -25.32 16.25
N GLY A 81 5.55 -24.72 16.63
CA GLY A 81 5.77 -23.31 16.43
C GLY A 81 7.16 -23.05 15.88
N LYS A 82 7.28 -21.97 15.12
CA LYS A 82 8.55 -21.55 14.55
C LYS A 82 8.75 -20.06 14.83
N ARG A 83 9.92 -19.73 15.36
CA ARG A 83 10.24 -18.34 15.66
C ARG A 83 10.35 -17.55 14.38
N ILE A 84 9.80 -16.33 14.37
CA ILE A 84 9.87 -15.44 13.22
C ILE A 84 10.72 -14.23 13.57
N SER A 85 11.29 -13.64 12.51
CA SER A 85 12.15 -12.49 12.61
C SER A 85 11.82 -11.54 11.44
N SER A 86 12.59 -10.47 11.29
CA SER A 86 12.44 -9.53 10.18
C SER A 86 12.47 -10.20 8.81
N ALA A 87 13.16 -11.33 8.69
CA ALA A 87 13.25 -12.06 7.42
C ALA A 87 11.95 -12.77 7.05
N ASN A 88 11.03 -12.91 8.01
CA ASN A 88 9.79 -13.66 7.83
C ASN A 88 8.55 -12.80 7.67
N ILE A 89 8.68 -11.48 7.70
CA ILE A 89 7.53 -10.58 7.76
C ILE A 89 7.71 -9.44 6.77
N ARG A 90 6.62 -9.12 6.06
CA ARG A 90 6.62 -8.00 5.11
C ARG A 90 5.30 -7.28 5.17
N ARG A 91 5.35 -5.95 5.08
CA ARG A 91 4.18 -5.15 4.76
C ARG A 91 3.79 -5.45 3.32
N ILE A 92 2.50 -5.46 3.04
CA ILE A 92 2.00 -5.80 1.70
C ILE A 92 0.93 -4.80 1.26
N ILE A 93 0.79 -4.73 -0.07
CA ILE A 93 -0.28 -3.97 -0.73
C ILE A 93 -0.94 -4.90 -1.76
N ARG A 94 -2.11 -4.50 -2.25
CA ARG A 94 -2.80 -5.28 -3.29
C ARG A 94 -1.92 -5.39 -4.53
N ARG A 95 -1.95 -6.53 -5.17
CA ARG A 95 -1.20 -6.74 -6.43
C ARG A 95 -2.04 -6.26 -7.59
N ILE A 96 -1.52 -5.28 -8.32
CA ILE A 96 -2.14 -4.75 -9.53
C ILE A 96 -1.08 -4.84 -10.63
N ASP A 97 -1.19 -5.87 -11.45
CA ASP A 97 -0.23 -6.06 -12.54
C ASP A 97 -0.60 -5.14 -13.70
N TRP A 98 0.40 -4.47 -14.26
CA TRP A 98 0.21 -3.67 -15.45
C TRP A 98 -0.13 -4.56 -16.66
N ALA A 99 -1.04 -4.11 -17.49
CA ALA A 99 -1.38 -4.79 -18.74
C ALA A 99 -1.81 -3.75 -19.76
N ALA A 100 -1.36 -3.91 -20.99
CA ALA A 100 -1.76 -3.03 -22.09
C ALA A 100 -3.27 -3.12 -22.32
N GLY A 101 -3.88 -2.00 -22.66
CA GLY A 101 -5.31 -1.95 -22.93
C GLY A 101 -6.17 -1.78 -21.68
N LYS A 102 -5.57 -1.59 -20.54
CA LYS A 102 -6.30 -1.38 -19.28
C LYS A 102 -6.31 0.10 -18.90
N ARG A 103 -7.31 0.47 -18.11
CA ARG A 103 -7.34 1.78 -17.48
C ARG A 103 -6.91 1.65 -16.04
N TYR A 104 -6.16 2.66 -15.58
CA TYR A 104 -5.75 2.77 -14.17
C TYR A 104 -6.17 4.13 -13.66
N GLU A 105 -6.39 4.23 -12.37
CA GLU A 105 -6.68 5.49 -11.72
C GLU A 105 -5.37 6.21 -11.40
N MET A 106 -5.43 7.53 -11.23
CA MET A 106 -4.26 8.28 -10.81
C MET A 106 -4.36 8.61 -9.33
N TYR A 107 -3.22 8.92 -8.72
CA TYR A 107 -3.22 9.46 -7.37
C TYR A 107 -3.99 10.79 -7.38
N ARG A 108 -4.87 10.97 -6.40
CA ARG A 108 -5.52 12.24 -6.14
C ARG A 108 -5.61 12.46 -4.64
N ASP A 109 -5.40 13.70 -4.22
CA ASP A 109 -5.53 14.08 -2.80
C ASP A 109 -6.98 14.31 -2.39
N ASP A 110 -7.91 14.37 -3.35
CA ASP A 110 -9.31 14.72 -3.10
C ASP A 110 -10.28 13.53 -3.22
N TYR A 111 -9.81 12.30 -3.08
CA TYR A 111 -10.72 11.16 -3.00
C TYR A 111 -11.59 11.29 -1.75
N SER A 112 -12.90 11.39 -1.95
CA SER A 112 -13.85 11.62 -0.86
C SER A 112 -15.24 11.15 -1.26
N THR A 113 -15.98 10.63 -0.30
CA THR A 113 -17.40 10.30 -0.50
C THR A 113 -18.25 11.54 -0.73
N GLU A 114 -17.73 12.70 -0.33
CA GLU A 114 -18.46 13.96 -0.45
C GLU A 114 -18.15 14.69 -1.76
N GLU A 115 -17.18 14.23 -2.52
CA GLU A 115 -16.75 14.86 -3.75
C GLU A 115 -17.39 14.15 -4.95
N GLY A 116 -18.58 14.58 -5.30
CA GLY A 116 -19.37 13.93 -6.33
C GLY A 116 -18.83 14.05 -7.75
N SER A 117 -17.89 14.94 -7.98
CA SER A 117 -17.33 15.14 -9.32
C SER A 117 -16.33 14.06 -9.72
N GLN A 118 -15.82 13.30 -8.76
CA GLN A 118 -14.87 12.23 -9.07
C GLN A 118 -15.59 11.07 -9.75
N SER A 119 -14.98 10.55 -10.79
CA SER A 119 -15.53 9.41 -11.52
C SER A 119 -14.45 8.32 -11.66
N PRO A 120 -14.01 7.75 -10.55
CA PRO A 120 -12.97 6.72 -10.63
C PRO A 120 -13.46 5.48 -11.35
N ILE A 121 -12.54 4.73 -11.92
CA ILE A 121 -12.85 3.53 -12.70
C ILE A 121 -13.49 2.48 -11.80
N THR A 122 -13.01 2.36 -10.58
CA THR A 122 -13.49 1.38 -9.60
C THR A 122 -14.70 1.85 -8.82
N SER A 123 -15.20 3.05 -9.09
CA SER A 123 -16.25 3.72 -8.30
C SER A 123 -15.85 3.89 -6.84
N SER A 124 -14.56 3.94 -6.59
CA SER A 124 -14.04 4.10 -5.24
C SER A 124 -14.08 5.56 -4.81
N SER A 125 -14.50 5.78 -3.57
CA SER A 125 -14.44 7.10 -2.95
C SER A 125 -13.24 7.24 -2.02
N ARG A 126 -12.38 6.22 -1.98
CA ARG A 126 -11.19 6.20 -1.13
C ARG A 126 -9.96 5.85 -1.96
N LEU A 127 -8.89 6.61 -1.76
CA LEU A 127 -7.65 6.41 -2.52
C LEU A 127 -7.18 4.95 -2.43
N TYR A 128 -7.15 4.38 -1.24
CA TYR A 128 -6.58 3.05 -1.04
C TYR A 128 -7.37 1.93 -1.70
N ASN A 129 -8.58 2.19 -2.16
CA ASN A 129 -9.37 1.22 -2.92
C ASN A 129 -9.23 1.41 -4.43
N ALA A 130 -8.61 2.50 -4.86
CA ALA A 130 -8.39 2.80 -6.29
C ALA A 130 -7.17 2.04 -6.81
N ASN A 131 -7.12 1.85 -8.13
CA ASN A 131 -6.00 1.19 -8.80
C ASN A 131 -5.00 2.23 -9.31
N TYR A 132 -4.32 2.91 -8.37
CA TYR A 132 -3.47 4.07 -8.67
C TYR A 132 -1.98 3.74 -8.65
N TYR A 133 -1.63 2.48 -8.61
CA TYR A 133 -0.26 2.00 -8.76
C TYR A 133 -0.31 0.65 -9.49
N VAL A 134 0.81 0.28 -10.09
CA VAL A 134 0.92 -1.00 -10.81
C VAL A 134 2.29 -1.61 -10.56
N MET A 135 2.37 -2.92 -10.77
CA MET A 135 3.65 -3.63 -10.87
C MET A 135 3.84 -4.09 -12.30
N ASN A 136 5.00 -3.83 -12.87
CA ASN A 136 5.30 -4.24 -14.24
C ASN A 136 5.83 -5.68 -14.30
N SER A 137 6.15 -6.13 -15.51
CA SER A 137 6.62 -7.51 -15.74
C SER A 137 7.99 -7.80 -15.10
N ASP A 138 8.76 -6.76 -14.76
CA ASP A 138 10.06 -6.89 -14.09
C ASP A 138 9.97 -6.64 -12.59
N PHE A 139 8.77 -6.72 -12.02
CA PHE A 139 8.51 -6.54 -10.58
C PHE A 139 8.83 -5.14 -10.08
N LYS A 140 8.82 -4.15 -10.97
CA LYS A 140 8.98 -2.74 -10.59
C LYS A 140 7.59 -2.15 -10.32
N VAL A 141 7.49 -1.36 -9.26
CA VAL A 141 6.22 -0.78 -8.81
C VAL A 141 6.21 0.70 -9.14
N TYR A 142 5.13 1.15 -9.77
CA TYR A 142 4.96 2.53 -10.25
C TYR A 142 3.68 3.13 -9.71
N LEU A 143 3.78 4.37 -9.24
CA LEU A 143 2.64 5.19 -8.86
C LEU A 143 2.12 5.91 -10.11
N CYS A 144 0.81 5.91 -10.31
CA CYS A 144 0.20 6.63 -11.44
C CYS A 144 0.01 8.09 -11.05
N ILE A 145 0.85 8.95 -11.63
CA ILE A 145 0.81 10.40 -11.39
C ILE A 145 -0.28 11.03 -12.25
N SER A 146 -0.42 10.55 -13.50
CA SER A 146 -1.48 10.99 -14.39
C SER A 146 -1.94 9.82 -15.25
N ASN A 147 -3.23 9.70 -15.43
CA ASN A 147 -3.83 8.72 -16.35
C ASN A 147 -4.47 9.41 -17.56
N GLY A 148 -4.12 10.68 -17.81
CA GLY A 148 -4.68 11.45 -18.91
C GLY A 148 -6.09 11.95 -18.65
N SER A 149 -6.60 11.87 -17.42
CA SER A 149 -7.93 12.34 -17.12
C SER A 149 -7.99 13.87 -17.09
N THR A 150 -9.14 14.37 -17.47
CA THR A 150 -9.48 15.80 -17.43
C THR A 150 -10.95 15.92 -17.04
N GLY A 151 -11.43 17.12 -16.82
CA GLY A 151 -12.86 17.33 -16.54
C GLY A 151 -13.77 16.81 -17.63
N SER A 152 -13.31 16.83 -18.89
CA SER A 152 -14.09 16.29 -20.01
C SER A 152 -13.86 14.80 -20.24
N ASN A 153 -12.84 14.20 -19.61
CA ASN A 153 -12.55 12.77 -19.69
C ASN A 153 -12.16 12.27 -18.29
N PRO A 154 -13.12 12.25 -17.35
CA PRO A 154 -12.76 12.04 -15.94
C PRO A 154 -12.23 10.65 -15.64
N LYS A 155 -12.48 9.64 -16.46
CA LYS A 155 -11.96 8.29 -16.23
C LYS A 155 -10.56 8.11 -16.79
N GLY A 156 -10.07 9.06 -17.58
CA GLY A 156 -8.73 8.95 -18.16
C GLY A 156 -8.68 8.03 -19.37
N ASN A 157 -7.48 7.76 -19.79
CA ASN A 157 -7.19 7.02 -21.02
C ASN A 157 -6.90 5.54 -20.73
N ILE A 158 -6.74 4.78 -21.80
CA ILE A 158 -6.28 3.39 -21.73
C ILE A 158 -4.75 3.41 -21.78
N SER A 159 -4.11 2.70 -20.87
CA SER A 159 -2.65 2.60 -20.84
C SER A 159 -2.17 1.64 -21.94
N GLN A 160 -1.19 2.08 -22.73
CA GLN A 160 -0.67 1.31 -23.86
C GLN A 160 0.79 0.89 -23.68
N ASP A 161 1.57 1.69 -22.96
CA ASP A 161 3.00 1.47 -22.84
C ASP A 161 3.39 1.12 -21.40
N GLU A 162 4.06 -0.03 -21.25
CA GLU A 162 4.52 -0.50 -19.93
C GLU A 162 5.64 0.40 -19.41
N PRO A 163 5.52 0.93 -18.18
CA PRO A 163 6.64 1.67 -17.61
C PRO A 163 7.76 0.71 -17.21
N THR A 164 8.99 1.06 -17.59
CA THR A 164 10.18 0.22 -17.32
C THR A 164 11.34 0.98 -16.72
N PHE A 165 11.29 2.31 -16.72
CA PHE A 165 12.37 3.19 -16.28
C PHE A 165 12.48 3.19 -14.74
N THR A 166 13.62 3.70 -14.25
CA THR A 166 13.86 3.84 -12.80
C THR A 166 14.30 5.27 -12.44
N ASP A 167 13.96 6.23 -13.30
CA ASP A 167 14.28 7.64 -13.06
C ASP A 167 13.57 8.16 -11.81
N LEU A 168 14.19 9.14 -11.17
CA LEU A 168 13.62 9.74 -9.95
C LEU A 168 12.38 10.56 -10.24
N GLU A 169 12.36 11.29 -11.37
CA GLU A 169 11.22 12.11 -11.73
C GLU A 169 10.18 11.28 -12.46
N PRO A 170 8.90 11.62 -12.29
CA PRO A 170 7.85 10.96 -13.07
C PRO A 170 8.08 11.14 -14.57
N SER A 171 7.71 10.14 -15.34
CA SER A 171 7.95 10.15 -16.77
C SER A 171 6.85 9.39 -17.51
N ARG A 172 6.73 9.66 -18.80
CA ARG A 172 5.87 8.89 -19.69
C ARG A 172 6.57 7.59 -20.08
N ALA A 173 5.79 6.54 -20.31
CA ALA A 173 6.32 5.29 -20.85
C ALA A 173 6.11 5.28 -22.36
N GLY A 174 7.05 4.71 -23.08
CA GLY A 174 6.94 4.46 -24.52
C GLY A 174 6.65 5.68 -25.36
N THR A 175 5.99 5.47 -26.50
CA THR A 175 5.80 6.51 -27.49
C THR A 175 4.34 6.61 -27.99
N SER A 176 3.42 5.87 -27.40
CA SER A 176 2.02 5.86 -27.86
C SER A 176 1.28 7.18 -27.59
N GLY A 177 1.76 7.96 -26.62
CA GLY A 177 1.07 9.19 -26.24
C GLY A 177 -0.23 8.92 -25.48
N ASP A 178 -0.27 7.86 -24.70
CA ASP A 178 -1.48 7.46 -23.99
C ASP A 178 -1.87 8.39 -22.85
N GLY A 179 -1.00 9.35 -22.51
CA GLY A 179 -1.29 10.33 -21.46
C GLY A 179 -0.88 9.92 -20.06
N TYR A 180 -0.39 8.71 -19.90
CA TYR A 180 0.04 8.22 -18.58
C TYR A 180 1.40 8.80 -18.22
N ILE A 181 1.51 9.18 -16.94
CA ILE A 181 2.77 9.57 -16.31
C ILE A 181 2.92 8.71 -15.07
N TRP A 182 4.05 8.02 -14.97
CA TRP A 182 4.33 7.08 -13.88
C TRP A 182 5.53 7.56 -13.07
N LYS A 183 5.50 7.27 -11.78
CA LYS A 183 6.66 7.47 -10.91
C LYS A 183 7.13 6.11 -10.40
N TYR A 184 8.39 5.79 -10.69
CA TYR A 184 9.01 4.59 -10.13
C TYR A 184 9.13 4.71 -8.62
N LEU A 185 8.79 3.63 -7.90
CA LEU A 185 8.88 3.59 -6.45
C LEU A 185 9.95 2.61 -5.97
N TYR A 186 9.78 1.33 -6.29
CA TYR A 186 10.74 0.30 -5.86
C TYR A 186 10.57 -0.94 -6.73
N THR A 187 11.54 -1.85 -6.60
CA THR A 187 11.49 -3.17 -7.25
C THR A 187 11.36 -4.23 -6.16
N VAL A 188 10.40 -5.15 -6.32
CA VAL A 188 10.25 -6.27 -5.41
C VAL A 188 11.49 -7.14 -5.48
N SER A 189 12.12 -7.43 -4.34
CA SER A 189 13.38 -8.17 -4.34
C SER A 189 13.17 -9.63 -4.76
N PRO A 190 14.17 -10.28 -5.38
CA PRO A 190 14.03 -11.70 -5.71
C PRO A 190 13.75 -12.59 -4.50
N SER A 191 14.32 -12.28 -3.35
CA SER A 191 14.05 -13.06 -2.15
C SER A 191 12.59 -12.93 -1.70
N ASP A 192 12.00 -11.73 -1.87
CA ASP A 192 10.61 -11.53 -1.53
C ASP A 192 9.68 -12.22 -2.53
N ILE A 193 10.07 -12.22 -3.82
CA ILE A 193 9.31 -12.94 -4.84
C ILE A 193 9.24 -14.43 -4.48
N LEU A 194 10.36 -15.01 -4.04
CA LEU A 194 10.40 -16.43 -3.70
C LEU A 194 9.65 -16.76 -2.41
N LYS A 195 9.77 -15.91 -1.38
CA LYS A 195 9.18 -16.20 -0.08
C LYS A 195 7.72 -15.80 0.04
N PHE A 196 7.36 -14.66 -0.53
CA PHE A 196 6.04 -14.05 -0.31
C PHE A 196 5.22 -14.03 -1.59
N ASP A 197 5.36 -15.06 -2.42
CA ASP A 197 4.62 -15.17 -3.68
C ASP A 197 3.12 -15.21 -3.41
N SER A 198 2.39 -14.31 -4.08
CA SER A 198 0.94 -14.21 -3.91
C SER A 198 0.32 -13.64 -5.18
N THR A 199 -0.86 -14.14 -5.51
CA THR A 199 -1.63 -13.60 -6.64
C THR A 199 -2.42 -12.35 -6.24
N GLU A 200 -2.56 -12.10 -4.93
CA GLU A 200 -3.38 -10.99 -4.44
C GLU A 200 -2.56 -9.84 -3.87
N TYR A 201 -1.32 -10.08 -3.46
CA TYR A 201 -0.53 -9.08 -2.74
C TYR A 201 0.91 -9.05 -3.23
N ILE A 202 1.54 -7.88 -3.10
CA ILE A 202 2.97 -7.70 -3.32
C ILE A 202 3.58 -7.08 -2.06
N THR A 203 4.86 -7.37 -1.84
CA THR A 203 5.57 -6.88 -0.66
C THR A 203 6.04 -5.44 -0.86
N VAL A 204 6.19 -4.75 0.27
CA VAL A 204 6.77 -3.40 0.33
C VAL A 204 8.03 -3.50 1.21
N PRO A 205 9.14 -2.84 0.85
CA PRO A 205 10.37 -2.97 1.64
C PRO A 205 10.17 -2.53 3.09
N ASN A 206 10.64 -3.33 4.04
CA ASN A 206 10.49 -3.02 5.47
C ASN A 206 11.34 -1.84 5.91
N ASN A 207 12.48 -1.62 5.25
CA ASN A 207 13.46 -0.61 5.67
C ASN A 207 13.35 0.70 4.90
N TRP A 208 12.18 1.02 4.33
CA TRP A 208 12.06 2.17 3.44
C TRP A 208 12.53 3.47 4.08
N SER A 209 12.05 3.75 5.30
CA SER A 209 12.34 5.03 5.96
C SER A 209 13.77 5.13 6.50
N THR A 210 14.45 4.00 6.69
CA THR A 210 15.76 3.97 7.34
C THR A 210 16.91 3.65 6.39
N SER A 211 16.60 3.25 5.17
CA SER A 211 17.63 2.78 4.24
C SER A 211 18.53 3.94 3.78
N ASN A 212 19.81 3.68 3.75
CA ASN A 212 20.81 4.58 3.17
C ASN A 212 21.21 4.17 1.75
N ASP A 213 20.55 3.16 1.19
CA ASP A 213 20.76 2.79 -0.20
C ASP A 213 20.45 4.01 -1.09
N ALA A 214 21.36 4.33 -1.99
CA ALA A 214 21.23 5.55 -2.80
C ALA A 214 19.98 5.56 -3.67
N GLY A 215 19.57 4.40 -4.18
CA GLY A 215 18.36 4.30 -4.99
C GLY A 215 17.10 4.56 -4.17
N ILE A 216 16.99 3.91 -3.02
CA ILE A 216 15.83 4.11 -2.13
C ILE A 216 15.79 5.55 -1.63
N LYS A 217 16.94 6.05 -1.17
CA LYS A 217 17.03 7.41 -0.63
C LYS A 217 16.67 8.44 -1.69
N GLY A 218 17.14 8.25 -2.93
CA GLY A 218 16.81 9.16 -4.02
C GLY A 218 15.31 9.24 -4.29
N ILE A 219 14.64 8.10 -4.34
CA ILE A 219 13.19 8.06 -4.54
C ILE A 219 12.46 8.68 -3.35
N ARG A 220 12.90 8.32 -2.13
CA ARG A 220 12.25 8.79 -0.90
C ARG A 220 12.34 10.31 -0.77
N GLU A 221 13.44 10.92 -1.17
CA GLU A 221 13.69 12.34 -0.99
C GLU A 221 13.37 13.20 -2.22
N ASN A 222 12.98 12.59 -3.34
CA ASN A 222 12.80 13.31 -4.60
C ASN A 222 11.79 14.45 -4.50
N GLY A 223 10.68 14.22 -3.83
CA GLY A 223 9.63 15.23 -3.69
C GLY A 223 9.61 15.93 -2.33
N ASP A 224 10.63 15.72 -1.51
CA ASP A 224 10.65 16.26 -0.16
C ASP A 224 10.70 17.78 -0.20
N SER A 225 9.64 18.42 0.25
CA SER A 225 9.51 19.88 0.22
C SER A 225 10.45 20.58 1.18
N THR A 226 11.07 19.86 2.13
CA THR A 226 12.06 20.48 3.02
C THR A 226 13.45 20.54 2.39
N LEU A 227 13.70 19.71 1.36
CA LEU A 227 15.01 19.60 0.72
C LEU A 227 15.09 20.33 -0.62
N ASN A 228 13.97 20.44 -1.32
CA ASN A 228 13.96 21.07 -2.64
C ASN A 228 12.55 21.55 -2.97
N ASN A 229 12.43 22.31 -4.04
CA ASN A 229 11.14 22.87 -4.47
C ASN A 229 10.50 21.94 -5.50
N ASN A 230 10.23 20.70 -5.11
CA ASN A 230 9.83 19.67 -6.07
C ASN A 230 8.61 18.86 -5.59
N GLN A 231 7.73 19.49 -4.82
CA GLN A 231 6.60 18.80 -4.19
C GLN A 231 5.55 18.36 -5.21
N ILE A 232 4.97 19.32 -5.95
CA ILE A 232 3.86 19.04 -6.86
C ILE A 232 4.42 18.42 -8.15
N LYS A 233 3.79 17.32 -8.60
CA LYS A 233 4.24 16.60 -9.80
C LYS A 233 3.24 16.66 -10.94
N HIS A 234 1.98 17.07 -10.68
CA HIS A 234 0.94 17.05 -11.72
C HIS A 234 -0.12 18.11 -11.43
N ILE A 235 -0.68 18.64 -12.51
CA ILE A 235 -1.79 19.60 -12.48
C ILE A 235 -2.91 19.03 -13.33
N TYR A 236 -4.09 18.92 -12.74
CA TYR A 236 -5.28 18.38 -13.41
C TYR A 236 -6.04 19.48 -14.10
N ILE A 237 -6.39 19.28 -15.38
CA ILE A 237 -7.21 20.22 -16.14
C ILE A 237 -8.68 19.89 -15.87
N ASP A 238 -9.29 20.58 -14.92
CA ASP A 238 -10.70 20.39 -14.60
C ASP A 238 -11.58 21.04 -15.66
N ASN A 239 -11.17 22.23 -16.11
CA ASN A 239 -11.86 22.95 -17.19
C ASN A 239 -10.80 23.66 -18.03
N ALA A 240 -10.77 23.37 -19.33
CA ALA A 240 -9.77 23.92 -20.22
C ALA A 240 -10.06 25.40 -20.61
N GLY A 241 -11.26 25.87 -20.30
CA GLY A 241 -11.63 27.25 -20.55
C GLY A 241 -11.79 27.57 -22.03
N GLY A 242 -11.77 28.86 -22.33
CA GLY A 242 -11.87 29.36 -23.68
C GLY A 242 -11.48 30.82 -23.74
N SER A 243 -11.37 31.36 -24.97
CA SER A 243 -11.09 32.77 -25.21
C SER A 243 -9.74 33.28 -24.73
N TYR A 244 -8.80 32.36 -24.53
CA TYR A 244 -7.41 32.71 -24.21
C TYR A 244 -6.67 33.05 -25.50
N SER A 245 -5.59 33.83 -25.38
CA SER A 245 -4.68 34.05 -26.51
C SER A 245 -3.75 32.85 -26.64
N ASP A 246 -3.58 32.36 -27.85
CA ASP A 246 -2.72 31.22 -28.13
C ASP A 246 -1.28 31.55 -27.72
N GLY A 247 -0.59 30.51 -27.16
CA GLY A 247 0.78 30.62 -26.75
C GLY A 247 1.25 29.29 -26.13
N LEU A 248 2.54 29.01 -26.29
CA LEU A 248 3.13 27.77 -25.76
C LEU A 248 4.09 28.10 -24.62
N GLY A 249 4.10 27.25 -23.62
CA GLY A 249 5.03 27.32 -22.50
C GLY A 249 4.86 28.56 -21.63
N GLN A 250 3.66 29.10 -21.55
CA GLN A 250 3.41 30.34 -20.78
C GLN A 250 3.46 30.02 -19.29
N GLU A 251 4.42 30.65 -18.59
CA GLU A 251 4.65 30.35 -17.17
C GLU A 251 3.65 31.11 -16.29
N VAL A 252 3.09 30.37 -15.33
CA VAL A 252 2.13 30.91 -14.35
C VAL A 252 2.48 30.37 -12.98
N ASP A 253 2.01 31.04 -11.95
CA ASP A 253 2.28 30.65 -10.56
C ASP A 253 1.22 29.70 -10.04
N ILE A 254 1.63 28.82 -9.12
CA ILE A 254 0.72 28.04 -8.29
C ILE A 254 0.60 28.78 -6.96
N VAL A 255 -0.61 29.15 -6.60
CA VAL A 255 -0.89 29.90 -5.38
C VAL A 255 -1.63 29.02 -4.38
N GLY A 256 -1.38 29.24 -3.10
CA GLY A 256 -1.94 28.43 -2.02
C GLY A 256 -1.23 28.74 -0.73
N ASP A 257 -1.13 27.74 0.14
CA ASP A 257 -0.41 27.91 1.42
C ASP A 257 1.08 27.57 1.29
N GLY A 258 1.52 27.03 0.15
CA GLY A 258 2.93 26.78 -0.12
C GLY A 258 3.58 27.91 -0.90
N GLU A 259 4.79 27.67 -1.38
CA GLU A 259 5.56 28.65 -2.13
C GLU A 259 6.40 28.00 -3.23
N GLY A 260 6.71 28.79 -4.27
CA GLY A 260 7.65 28.41 -5.31
C GLY A 260 7.09 27.52 -6.40
N GLY A 261 5.81 27.19 -6.34
CA GLY A 261 5.19 26.37 -7.38
C GLY A 261 4.96 27.16 -8.65
N LYS A 262 5.28 26.57 -9.81
CA LYS A 262 5.08 27.17 -11.13
C LYS A 262 4.65 26.13 -12.14
N ALA A 263 3.87 26.57 -13.10
CA ALA A 263 3.39 25.73 -14.21
C ALA A 263 3.65 26.41 -15.54
N ARG A 264 3.73 25.60 -16.59
CA ARG A 264 3.76 26.08 -17.97
C ARG A 264 2.52 25.59 -18.68
N VAL A 265 1.85 26.51 -19.35
CA VAL A 265 0.55 26.27 -19.97
C VAL A 265 0.69 26.42 -21.48
N ASP A 266 0.19 25.46 -22.22
CA ASP A 266 0.08 25.55 -23.67
C ASP A 266 -1.38 25.83 -24.06
N ILE A 267 -1.58 26.93 -24.79
CA ILE A 267 -2.91 27.37 -25.25
C ILE A 267 -2.94 27.30 -26.76
N VAL A 268 -3.89 26.55 -27.30
CA VAL A 268 -4.07 26.38 -28.73
C VAL A 268 -5.57 26.49 -29.04
N GLY A 269 -5.91 27.36 -29.99
CA GLY A 269 -7.30 27.58 -30.34
C GLY A 269 -8.12 28.21 -29.23
N GLY A 270 -7.46 28.96 -28.36
CA GLY A 270 -8.12 29.66 -27.28
C GLY A 270 -8.42 28.82 -26.04
N VAL A 271 -8.02 27.55 -26.04
CA VAL A 271 -8.26 26.66 -24.90
C VAL A 271 -6.92 26.11 -24.37
N ILE A 272 -6.88 25.73 -23.10
CA ILE A 272 -5.70 25.14 -22.52
C ILE A 272 -5.62 23.68 -22.97
N GLN A 273 -4.55 23.35 -23.70
CA GLN A 273 -4.33 22.02 -24.25
C GLN A 273 -3.47 21.17 -23.36
N ASP A 274 -2.51 21.77 -22.67
CA ASP A 274 -1.58 21.03 -21.82
C ASP A 274 -1.09 21.93 -20.69
N VAL A 275 -0.73 21.31 -19.58
CA VAL A 275 -0.14 22.03 -18.46
C VAL A 275 0.93 21.11 -17.84
N GLN A 276 2.09 21.67 -17.57
CA GLN A 276 3.22 20.97 -17.01
C GLN A 276 3.73 21.72 -15.80
N VAL A 277 4.18 20.97 -14.78
CA VAL A 277 4.80 21.57 -13.60
C VAL A 277 6.22 21.96 -13.98
N SER A 278 6.58 23.24 -13.89
CA SER A 278 7.97 23.69 -14.10
C SER A 278 8.72 23.82 -12.81
N SER A 279 8.02 24.03 -11.68
CA SER A 279 8.58 23.96 -10.33
C SER A 279 7.49 23.42 -9.41
N GLY A 280 7.78 22.34 -8.69
CA GLY A 280 6.78 21.75 -7.80
C GLY A 280 6.55 22.53 -6.51
N GLY A 281 7.45 23.43 -6.19
CA GLY A 281 7.32 24.22 -4.97
C GLY A 281 7.44 23.38 -3.69
N LYS A 282 7.07 23.99 -2.58
CA LYS A 282 7.13 23.32 -1.28
C LYS A 282 6.05 23.85 -0.34
N GLY A 283 5.67 23.02 0.61
CA GLY A 283 4.77 23.42 1.70
C GLY A 283 3.29 23.50 1.33
N TYR A 284 2.89 23.00 0.17
CA TYR A 284 1.49 23.05 -0.24
C TYR A 284 0.67 21.98 0.45
N SER A 285 -0.47 22.37 1.00
CA SER A 285 -1.54 21.46 1.36
C SER A 285 -2.82 21.73 0.55
N TYR A 286 -2.86 22.85 -0.13
CA TYR A 286 -3.88 23.17 -1.14
C TYR A 286 -3.27 24.18 -2.12
N GLY A 287 -3.86 24.27 -3.30
CA GLY A 287 -3.38 25.24 -4.27
C GLY A 287 -4.29 25.36 -5.47
N LEU A 288 -4.01 26.35 -6.28
CA LEU A 288 -4.69 26.64 -7.53
C LEU A 288 -3.71 27.30 -8.48
N VAL A 289 -3.82 27.03 -9.76
CA VAL A 289 -2.98 27.70 -10.76
C VAL A 289 -3.56 29.10 -11.03
N ASP A 290 -2.71 30.12 -10.91
CA ASP A 290 -3.13 31.51 -11.12
C ASP A 290 -3.03 31.85 -12.61
N LEU A 291 -4.18 31.93 -13.26
CA LEU A 291 -4.26 32.27 -14.69
C LEU A 291 -4.54 33.75 -14.95
N GLY A 292 -4.48 34.59 -13.91
CA GLY A 292 -4.83 36.00 -14.02
C GLY A 292 -4.05 36.75 -15.08
N ALA A 293 -2.75 36.44 -15.22
CA ALA A 293 -1.90 37.08 -16.21
C ALA A 293 -2.28 36.74 -17.67
N LEU A 294 -3.00 35.62 -17.85
CA LEU A 294 -3.44 35.17 -19.18
C LEU A 294 -4.88 35.61 -19.51
N GLN A 295 -5.50 36.36 -18.60
CA GLN A 295 -6.88 36.83 -18.73
C GLN A 295 -6.89 38.34 -18.71
N ASN A 296 -7.48 38.94 -19.71
CA ASN A 296 -7.69 40.38 -19.70
C ASN A 296 -9.01 40.70 -18.97
N SER A 297 -9.27 41.98 -18.75
CA SER A 297 -10.45 42.44 -18.02
C SER A 297 -11.79 42.06 -18.70
N ALA A 298 -11.75 41.75 -19.99
CA ALA A 298 -12.95 41.37 -20.77
C ALA A 298 -13.10 39.86 -20.88
N HIS A 299 -12.21 39.05 -20.25
CA HIS A 299 -12.28 37.58 -20.36
C HIS A 299 -13.58 37.06 -19.76
N PRO A 300 -14.42 36.35 -20.54
CA PRO A 300 -15.72 35.92 -20.04
C PRO A 300 -15.58 34.99 -18.82
N SER A 301 -16.34 35.28 -17.79
CA SER A 301 -16.24 34.50 -16.53
C SER A 301 -16.63 33.04 -16.73
N ASN A 302 -17.54 32.75 -17.65
CA ASN A 302 -17.97 31.38 -17.94
C ASN A 302 -17.00 30.61 -18.84
N GLN A 303 -15.91 31.26 -19.26
CA GLN A 303 -14.86 30.62 -20.06
C GLN A 303 -13.51 30.54 -19.34
N ARG A 304 -13.51 30.83 -18.06
CA ARG A 304 -12.27 30.72 -17.29
C ARG A 304 -11.90 29.26 -17.07
N ALA A 305 -10.65 28.97 -17.31
CA ALA A 305 -10.12 27.62 -17.05
C ALA A 305 -9.96 27.38 -15.56
N LYS A 306 -9.95 26.10 -15.21
CA LYS A 306 -9.69 25.66 -13.83
C LYS A 306 -8.66 24.57 -13.87
N LEU A 307 -7.48 24.85 -13.34
CA LEU A 307 -6.34 23.94 -13.28
C LEU A 307 -6.02 23.68 -11.80
N ILE A 308 -6.06 22.43 -11.40
CA ILE A 308 -5.95 22.03 -9.98
C ILE A 308 -4.65 21.26 -9.77
N PRO A 309 -3.70 21.79 -9.01
CA PRO A 309 -2.52 21.01 -8.64
C PRO A 309 -2.93 19.81 -7.81
N ILE A 310 -2.38 18.66 -8.12
CA ILE A 310 -2.61 17.46 -7.30
C ILE A 310 -1.57 17.49 -6.18
N ILE A 311 -2.04 17.60 -4.94
CA ILE A 311 -1.15 17.79 -3.80
C ILE A 311 -0.67 16.40 -3.33
N PRO A 312 0.64 16.14 -3.38
CA PRO A 312 1.16 14.85 -2.89
C PRO A 312 1.15 14.78 -1.38
N PRO A 313 1.46 13.61 -0.81
CA PRO A 313 1.64 13.53 0.65
C PRO A 313 2.71 14.50 1.15
N SER A 314 2.69 14.75 2.44
CA SER A 314 3.41 15.85 3.09
C SER A 314 4.88 15.99 2.67
N LEU A 315 5.67 14.98 2.59
CA LEU A 315 7.07 15.08 2.17
C LEU A 315 7.27 14.61 0.73
N GLY A 316 6.20 14.64 -0.07
CA GLY A 316 6.25 14.30 -1.47
C GLY A 316 5.99 12.82 -1.74
N HIS A 317 5.75 12.52 -3.01
CA HIS A 317 5.52 11.14 -3.44
C HIS A 317 6.76 10.27 -3.18
N GLY A 318 6.52 9.12 -2.59
CA GLY A 318 7.58 8.16 -2.32
C GLY A 318 8.29 8.35 -0.99
N ASN A 319 7.99 9.42 -0.25
CA ASN A 319 8.67 9.63 1.04
C ASN A 319 8.20 8.61 2.07
N ASP A 320 6.91 8.60 2.40
CA ASP A 320 6.31 7.63 3.30
C ASP A 320 5.53 6.62 2.48
N LEU A 321 6.24 5.60 2.01
CA LEU A 321 5.68 4.60 1.11
C LEU A 321 4.53 3.84 1.77
N TYR A 322 4.65 3.58 3.07
CA TYR A 322 3.64 2.79 3.78
C TYR A 322 2.30 3.52 3.84
N LYS A 323 2.34 4.81 4.11
CA LYS A 323 1.13 5.62 4.16
C LYS A 323 0.58 5.88 2.76
N GLU A 324 1.46 6.16 1.81
CA GLU A 324 1.03 6.50 0.44
C GLU A 324 0.33 5.33 -0.24
N LEU A 325 0.83 4.11 -0.06
CA LEU A 325 0.26 2.92 -0.69
C LEU A 325 -0.75 2.19 0.19
N GLY A 326 -0.98 2.68 1.41
CA GLY A 326 -1.98 2.10 2.29
C GLY A 326 -1.62 0.71 2.80
N THR A 327 -0.42 0.54 3.32
CA THR A 327 0.05 -0.77 3.79
C THR A 327 -0.57 -1.10 5.14
N ASP A 328 -1.81 -1.56 5.13
CA ASP A 328 -2.55 -1.91 6.34
C ASP A 328 -2.54 -3.41 6.63
N ARG A 329 -1.72 -4.18 5.91
CA ARG A 329 -1.64 -5.63 6.04
C ARG A 329 -0.20 -6.08 6.09
N VAL A 330 -0.02 -7.25 6.68
CA VAL A 330 1.30 -7.87 6.86
C VAL A 330 1.21 -9.32 6.43
N LEU A 331 2.20 -9.79 5.69
CA LEU A 331 2.33 -11.18 5.30
C LEU A 331 3.46 -11.82 6.09
N ILE A 332 3.20 -13.01 6.62
CA ILE A 332 4.17 -13.75 7.40
C ILE A 332 4.48 -15.04 6.66
N TYR A 333 5.75 -15.34 6.49
CA TYR A 333 6.22 -16.58 5.89
C TYR A 333 6.85 -17.45 6.98
N ALA A 334 6.36 -18.68 7.10
CA ALA A 334 6.99 -19.68 7.96
C ALA A 334 6.86 -21.04 7.28
N ARG A 335 7.97 -21.77 7.23
CA ARG A 335 8.00 -23.07 6.59
C ARG A 335 8.04 -24.14 7.68
N PHE A 336 7.06 -25.04 7.64
CA PHE A 336 6.92 -26.17 8.56
C PHE A 336 7.21 -27.44 7.79
N ASP A 337 8.45 -27.95 7.91
CA ASP A 337 8.87 -29.16 7.23
C ASP A 337 9.91 -29.88 8.09
N ASP A 338 10.37 -31.01 7.60
CA ASP A 338 11.38 -31.80 8.33
C ASP A 338 12.80 -31.62 7.79
N SER A 339 13.00 -30.64 6.89
CA SER A 339 14.33 -30.40 6.32
C SER A 339 15.34 -29.99 7.39
N THR A 340 14.87 -29.28 8.41
CA THR A 340 15.70 -28.92 9.58
C THR A 340 15.40 -29.82 10.77
N LYS A 341 14.61 -30.88 10.57
CA LYS A 341 14.17 -31.82 11.59
C LYS A 341 13.35 -31.14 12.69
N ASP A 342 12.64 -30.09 12.31
CA ASP A 342 11.74 -29.37 13.21
C ASP A 342 10.41 -30.10 13.35
N PHE A 343 9.85 -30.58 12.25
CA PHE A 343 8.48 -31.10 12.18
C PHE A 343 8.40 -32.29 11.23
N PRO A 344 7.44 -33.20 11.46
CA PRO A 344 7.11 -34.18 10.42
C PRO A 344 6.55 -33.50 9.17
N SER A 345 6.97 -33.94 7.99
CA SER A 345 6.60 -33.30 6.73
C SER A 345 5.13 -33.48 6.36
N ASP A 346 4.48 -34.48 6.93
CA ASP A 346 3.07 -34.79 6.61
C ASP A 346 2.11 -34.32 7.72
N THR A 347 2.56 -33.41 8.57
CA THR A 347 1.72 -32.87 9.64
C THR A 347 0.49 -32.17 9.06
N LYS A 348 -0.69 -32.54 9.57
CA LYS A 348 -1.95 -31.91 9.21
C LYS A 348 -2.39 -30.98 10.32
N PHE A 349 -2.91 -29.83 9.94
CA PHE A 349 -3.31 -28.80 10.90
C PHE A 349 -4.52 -28.04 10.38
N ALA A 350 -5.19 -27.32 11.27
CA ALA A 350 -6.35 -26.52 10.91
C ALA A 350 -6.39 -25.19 11.65
N GLN A 351 -5.36 -24.86 12.40
CA GLN A 351 -5.21 -23.55 13.03
C GLN A 351 -3.82 -22.99 12.74
N VAL A 352 -3.75 -21.67 12.57
CA VAL A 352 -2.50 -20.93 12.49
C VAL A 352 -2.65 -19.74 13.44
N GLY A 353 -1.62 -19.45 14.20
CA GLY A 353 -1.66 -18.32 15.11
C GLY A 353 -0.28 -17.76 15.38
N ILE A 354 -0.26 -16.68 16.16
CA ILE A 354 0.95 -15.97 16.55
C ILE A 354 0.99 -15.85 18.06
N VAL A 355 2.14 -16.16 18.65
CA VAL A 355 2.37 -15.99 20.09
C VAL A 355 3.52 -15.01 20.27
N LYS A 356 3.33 -14.06 21.17
CA LYS A 356 4.37 -13.08 21.50
C LYS A 356 4.89 -13.36 22.90
N ASN A 357 6.22 -13.43 23.03
CA ASN A 357 6.94 -13.55 24.29
C ASN A 357 6.44 -14.71 25.18
N PRO A 358 6.37 -15.94 24.64
CA PRO A 358 6.06 -17.06 25.53
C PRO A 358 7.17 -17.22 26.55
N THR A 359 6.83 -17.73 27.72
CA THR A 359 7.80 -17.98 28.79
C THR A 359 7.96 -19.48 29.04
N LYS A 360 9.08 -19.83 29.57
CA LYS A 360 9.32 -21.20 30.04
C LYS A 360 8.47 -21.47 31.28
N VAL A 361 7.89 -22.65 31.35
CA VAL A 361 6.99 -22.99 32.44
C VAL A 361 7.74 -22.85 33.80
N GLY A 362 7.08 -22.16 34.71
CA GLY A 362 7.60 -21.94 36.05
C GLY A 362 8.66 -20.87 36.16
N THR A 363 8.85 -20.07 35.10
CA THR A 363 9.84 -19.00 35.12
C THR A 363 9.25 -17.76 34.48
N ASN A 364 9.96 -16.65 34.61
CA ASN A 364 9.67 -15.43 33.87
C ASN A 364 10.59 -15.25 32.63
N ASP A 365 11.38 -16.27 32.32
CA ASP A 365 12.31 -16.19 31.18
C ASP A 365 11.57 -16.36 29.89
N THR A 366 11.78 -15.42 28.96
CA THR A 366 11.21 -15.50 27.62
C THR A 366 11.79 -16.70 26.89
N TYR A 367 10.92 -17.47 26.25
CA TYR A 367 11.33 -18.59 25.42
C TYR A 367 11.88 -18.03 24.10
N THR A 368 13.10 -18.47 23.73
CA THR A 368 13.80 -17.90 22.57
C THR A 368 14.34 -18.94 21.59
N GLU A 369 14.05 -20.22 21.83
CA GLU A 369 14.53 -21.27 20.93
C GLU A 369 13.88 -21.11 19.54
N PRO A 370 14.53 -21.61 18.48
CA PRO A 370 13.99 -21.47 17.13
C PRO A 370 12.64 -22.12 16.90
N THR A 371 12.36 -23.23 17.59
CA THR A 371 11.11 -23.99 17.40
C THR A 371 10.61 -24.53 18.73
N PHE A 372 9.31 -24.86 18.75
CA PHE A 372 8.76 -25.70 19.81
C PHE A 372 7.86 -26.78 19.20
N SER A 373 7.65 -27.85 19.94
CA SER A 373 6.86 -28.99 19.48
C SER A 373 6.27 -29.73 20.66
N SER A 374 5.01 -30.13 20.56
CA SER A 374 4.40 -30.98 21.57
C SER A 374 5.08 -32.33 21.68
N LEU A 375 5.74 -32.81 20.63
CA LEU A 375 6.45 -34.08 20.64
C LEU A 375 7.68 -34.05 21.52
N LYS A 376 8.23 -32.87 21.78
CA LYS A 376 9.39 -32.71 22.64
C LYS A 376 9.01 -32.43 24.09
N ALA A 377 7.72 -32.52 24.39
CA ALA A 377 7.20 -32.22 25.72
C ALA A 377 7.64 -30.82 26.18
N MET A 378 7.83 -29.95 25.26
CA MET A 378 8.26 -28.59 25.57
C MET A 378 7.09 -27.81 26.12
N MET A 379 7.25 -27.24 27.28
CA MET A 379 6.18 -26.57 27.99
C MET A 379 6.56 -25.11 28.26
N PHE A 380 5.65 -24.22 27.99
CA PHE A 380 5.83 -22.81 28.27
C PHE A 380 4.48 -22.15 28.49
N GLU A 381 4.52 -21.05 29.18
CA GLU A 381 3.34 -20.21 29.38
C GLU A 381 3.45 -18.97 28.51
N THR A 382 2.36 -18.54 27.97
CA THR A 382 2.35 -17.30 27.18
C THR A 382 2.02 -16.11 28.08
N VAL A 383 2.77 -15.06 27.92
CA VAL A 383 2.51 -13.80 28.66
C VAL A 383 1.72 -12.81 27.82
N SER A 384 1.63 -13.06 26.52
CA SER A 384 0.85 -12.22 25.61
C SER A 384 0.04 -13.10 24.69
N THR A 385 -1.12 -12.62 24.35
CA THR A 385 -2.03 -13.35 23.48
C THR A 385 -1.71 -13.12 22.01
N VAL A 386 -2.35 -13.93 21.21
CA VAL A 386 -2.20 -13.93 19.76
C VAL A 386 -2.73 -12.64 19.17
N UNK A 387 -2.18 -12.17 18.41
CA UNK A 387 -2.63 -11.03 17.83
C UNK A 387 -3.34 -11.37 16.64
N UNK A 388 -4.04 -11.14 16.69
CA UNK A 388 -4.72 -11.37 15.66
C UNK A 388 -4.25 -10.61 14.64
N UNK A 389 -4.00 -10.95 14.10
CA UNK A 389 -3.74 -10.37 13.16
C UNK A 389 -4.80 -9.76 12.75
N CYS A 390 -4.86 -8.81 12.39
CA CYS A 390 -5.98 -8.06 11.90
C CYS A 390 -5.95 -7.88 10.39
#